data_b7dcf7aff9eac4bd066d6de40ce1b4ee
#
_entry.id   b7dcf7aff9eac4bd066d6de40ce1b4ee
#
_cell.length_a   1.000
_cell.length_b   1.000
_cell.length_c   1.000
_cell.angle_alpha   90.00
_cell.angle_beta   90.00
_cell.angle_gamma   90.00
#
_symmetry.space_group_name_H-M   'P 1'
#
loop_
_entity.id
_entity.type
_entity.pdbx_description
1 polymer ?
#
loop_
_entity_poly.entity_id
_entity_poly.type
_entity_poly.pdbx_seq_one_letter_code
_entity_poly.pdbx_strand_id
1 'polypeptide(L)'
;MMNKILLTGSIFDTIGEVFLKLIYFLMLTIDSIVFWFIKLISQVFFLVVDTNMEGQAITAKMNELMDRIYIILGVGMLFFVAYKIICLMTDPDKISNDGADSMQGIVKNVVLSVIMLSLIPTAFNYLMQFQSRVVSTNVIGSIILGTSNNSSDDNNVRKAGAKVALSIYSSFYYPVDENGKIYTYYDCGGRYPEAPNTPSGVPDICETYVKKYDDAMNSEGIKEFIVDEELNQALVDGEMEHIAIIPVLAGAYAVWLYLVFTLDVATRAIKLIFYRLIAPIPVMMRITKPVGGAFTKWINDVIKTYISLFIRLII
;
A
#
# COMPACT_ATOMS: atom_id res chain seq x y z
N MET A 1 -60.26 9.01 -31.37
CA MET A 1 -58.91 8.65 -31.87
C MET A 1 -57.79 9.38 -31.12
N MET A 2 -58.00 10.63 -30.71
CA MET A 2 -56.99 11.45 -29.99
C MET A 2 -56.55 10.89 -28.62
N ASN A 3 -57.49 10.28 -27.85
CA ASN A 3 -57.13 9.67 -26.55
C ASN A 3 -56.21 8.44 -26.62
N LYS A 4 -56.18 7.70 -27.74
CA LYS A 4 -55.30 6.55 -27.91
C LYS A 4 -53.87 6.97 -28.21
N ILE A 5 -53.67 8.13 -28.87
CA ILE A 5 -52.34 8.65 -29.19
C ILE A 5 -51.67 9.24 -27.95
N LEU A 6 -52.44 9.88 -27.06
CA LEU A 6 -51.96 10.39 -25.77
C LEU A 6 -51.57 9.22 -24.80
N LEU A 7 -52.35 8.13 -24.82
CA LEU A 7 -52.04 6.97 -23.96
C LEU A 7 -50.78 6.23 -24.42
N THR A 8 -50.53 6.14 -25.74
CA THR A 8 -49.30 5.53 -26.27
C THR A 8 -48.07 6.36 -25.99
N GLY A 9 -48.14 7.70 -26.05
CA GLY A 9 -47.04 8.59 -25.66
C GLY A 9 -46.65 8.39 -24.19
N SER A 10 -47.61 8.39 -23.29
CA SER A 10 -47.37 8.17 -21.85
C SER A 10 -46.78 6.77 -21.52
N ILE A 11 -47.16 5.73 -22.27
CA ILE A 11 -46.60 4.38 -22.07
C ILE A 11 -45.13 4.32 -22.56
N PHE A 12 -44.83 4.93 -23.71
CA PHE A 12 -43.45 4.98 -24.22
C PHE A 12 -42.54 5.81 -23.31
N ASP A 13 -43.02 6.94 -22.76
CA ASP A 13 -42.28 7.73 -21.77
C ASP A 13 -42.00 6.93 -20.49
N THR A 14 -43.01 6.23 -19.97
CA THR A 14 -42.83 5.36 -18.77
C THR A 14 -41.87 4.22 -19.05
N ILE A 15 -41.92 3.57 -20.20
CA ILE A 15 -40.97 2.52 -20.58
C ILE A 15 -39.56 3.09 -20.71
N GLY A 16 -39.43 4.28 -21.29
CA GLY A 16 -38.16 5.00 -21.41
C GLY A 16 -37.53 5.30 -20.05
N GLU A 17 -38.30 5.81 -19.10
CA GLU A 17 -37.84 6.07 -17.73
C GLU A 17 -37.41 4.78 -17.00
N VAL A 18 -38.18 3.71 -17.10
CA VAL A 18 -37.82 2.41 -16.50
C VAL A 18 -36.54 1.85 -17.11
N PHE A 19 -36.38 1.99 -18.43
CA PHE A 19 -35.16 1.55 -19.12
C PHE A 19 -33.95 2.37 -18.73
N LEU A 20 -34.06 3.68 -18.60
CA LEU A 20 -33.01 4.56 -18.11
C LEU A 20 -32.62 4.24 -16.67
N LYS A 21 -33.59 4.05 -15.76
CA LYS A 21 -33.36 3.63 -14.38
C LYS A 21 -32.57 2.32 -14.32
N LEU A 22 -32.91 1.36 -15.18
CA LEU A 22 -32.23 0.07 -15.25
C LEU A 22 -30.77 0.21 -15.73
N ILE A 23 -30.53 1.06 -16.73
CA ILE A 23 -29.18 1.37 -17.22
C ILE A 23 -28.35 2.03 -16.11
N TYR A 24 -28.89 3.04 -15.43
CA TYR A 24 -28.21 3.70 -14.32
C TYR A 24 -27.89 2.72 -13.19
N PHE A 25 -28.85 1.91 -12.79
CA PHE A 25 -28.63 0.88 -11.76
C PHE A 25 -27.50 -0.09 -12.15
N LEU A 26 -27.46 -0.52 -13.41
CA LEU A 26 -26.43 -1.42 -13.91
C LEU A 26 -25.06 -0.74 -13.90
N MET A 27 -24.97 0.52 -14.34
CA MET A 27 -23.72 1.30 -14.32
C MET A 27 -23.22 1.55 -12.90
N LEU A 28 -24.09 1.97 -11.99
CA LEU A 28 -23.76 2.15 -10.58
C LEU A 28 -23.29 0.85 -9.92
N THR A 29 -23.88 -0.28 -10.30
CA THR A 29 -23.43 -1.58 -9.81
C THR A 29 -22.02 -1.92 -10.30
N ILE A 30 -21.72 -1.67 -11.56
CA ILE A 30 -20.37 -1.85 -12.13
C ILE A 30 -19.38 -0.92 -11.43
N ASP A 31 -19.71 0.36 -11.26
CA ASP A 31 -18.89 1.32 -10.53
C ASP A 31 -18.62 0.84 -9.10
N SER A 32 -19.65 0.38 -8.38
CA SER A 32 -19.49 -0.12 -7.02
C SER A 32 -18.47 -1.27 -6.92
N ILE A 33 -18.47 -2.16 -7.92
CA ILE A 33 -17.51 -3.28 -7.98
C ILE A 33 -16.09 -2.75 -8.26
N VAL A 34 -15.93 -1.88 -9.26
CA VAL A 34 -14.63 -1.33 -9.63
C VAL A 34 -14.01 -0.56 -8.47
N PHE A 35 -14.77 0.33 -7.84
CA PHE A 35 -14.26 1.15 -6.73
C PHE A 35 -14.06 0.33 -5.44
N TRP A 36 -14.82 -0.74 -5.23
CA TRP A 36 -14.54 -1.71 -4.17
C TRP A 36 -13.18 -2.40 -4.37
N PHE A 37 -12.80 -2.72 -5.64
CA PHE A 37 -11.47 -3.26 -5.93
C PHE A 37 -10.35 -2.28 -5.60
N ILE A 38 -10.51 -0.96 -5.81
CA ILE A 38 -9.52 0.04 -5.40
C ILE A 38 -9.28 -0.05 -3.90
N LYS A 39 -10.34 -0.12 -3.09
CA LYS A 39 -10.26 -0.27 -1.64
C LYS A 39 -9.53 -1.57 -1.27
N LEU A 40 -9.90 -2.69 -1.88
CA LEU A 40 -9.31 -4.00 -1.59
C LEU A 40 -7.81 -4.03 -1.91
N ILE A 41 -7.42 -3.54 -3.08
CA ILE A 41 -6.00 -3.53 -3.47
C ILE A 41 -5.21 -2.59 -2.57
N SER A 42 -5.76 -1.45 -2.17
CA SER A 42 -5.10 -0.55 -1.23
C SER A 42 -4.88 -1.21 0.13
N GLN A 43 -5.83 -2.00 0.63
CA GLN A 43 -5.66 -2.77 1.87
C GLN A 43 -4.56 -3.82 1.75
N VAL A 44 -4.49 -4.52 0.60
CA VAL A 44 -3.40 -5.46 0.31
C VAL A 44 -2.06 -4.74 0.22
N PHE A 45 -2.02 -3.58 -0.40
CA PHE A 45 -0.82 -2.74 -0.46
C PHE A 45 -0.30 -2.40 0.93
N PHE A 46 -1.16 -1.88 1.80
CA PHE A 46 -0.79 -1.56 3.17
C PHE A 46 -0.37 -2.79 3.98
N LEU A 47 -1.03 -3.94 3.78
CA LEU A 47 -0.63 -5.20 4.41
C LEU A 47 0.79 -5.62 3.98
N VAL A 48 1.16 -5.42 2.72
CA VAL A 48 2.50 -5.75 2.19
C VAL A 48 3.55 -4.78 2.71
N VAL A 49 3.18 -3.51 2.87
CA VAL A 49 4.08 -2.45 3.33
C VAL A 49 4.22 -2.44 4.84
N ASP A 50 3.16 -2.77 5.56
CA ASP A 50 3.18 -2.92 7.01
C ASP A 50 3.83 -4.27 7.39
N THR A 51 5.15 -4.26 7.36
CA THR A 51 5.97 -5.41 7.78
C THR A 51 6.02 -5.59 9.30
N ASN A 52 5.32 -4.76 10.07
CA ASN A 52 5.09 -4.96 11.50
C ASN A 52 4.11 -6.12 11.74
N MET A 53 4.45 -7.25 11.18
CA MET A 53 3.79 -8.51 11.48
C MET A 53 4.11 -9.03 12.91
N GLU A 54 4.41 -8.18 13.87
CA GLU A 54 4.78 -8.57 15.23
C GLU A 54 3.69 -9.36 15.98
N GLY A 55 2.52 -9.49 15.42
CA GLY A 55 1.44 -10.33 15.99
C GLY A 55 0.98 -11.48 15.11
N GLN A 56 1.50 -11.65 13.90
CA GLN A 56 1.03 -12.69 13.00
C GLN A 56 1.84 -13.98 13.14
N ALA A 57 1.14 -15.11 13.18
CA ALA A 57 1.73 -16.45 13.31
C ALA A 57 2.80 -16.78 12.23
N ILE A 58 2.71 -16.12 11.07
CA ILE A 58 3.67 -16.26 9.97
C ILE A 58 5.02 -15.66 10.33
N THR A 59 5.05 -14.48 10.95
CA THR A 59 6.28 -13.79 11.34
C THR A 59 6.99 -14.49 12.50
N ALA A 60 6.23 -14.99 13.47
CA ALA A 60 6.77 -15.78 14.56
C ALA A 60 7.46 -17.05 14.01
N LYS A 61 6.82 -17.79 13.09
CA LYS A 61 7.42 -18.97 12.45
C LYS A 61 8.62 -18.62 11.58
N MET A 62 8.59 -17.47 10.91
CA MET A 62 9.72 -17.03 10.08
C MET A 62 10.91 -16.60 10.93
N ASN A 63 10.70 -15.94 12.06
CA ASN A 63 11.74 -15.61 13.01
C ASN A 63 12.35 -16.89 13.61
N GLU A 64 11.53 -17.86 14.02
CA GLU A 64 11.98 -19.16 14.49
C GLU A 64 12.82 -19.90 13.43
N LEU A 65 12.40 -19.90 12.18
CA LEU A 65 13.17 -20.48 11.07
C LEU A 65 14.52 -19.77 10.88
N MET A 66 14.52 -18.44 10.93
CA MET A 66 15.74 -17.66 10.84
C MET A 66 16.70 -17.98 11.99
N ASP A 67 16.22 -18.04 13.22
CA ASP A 67 17.04 -18.36 14.38
C ASP A 67 17.71 -19.74 14.24
N ARG A 68 16.96 -20.74 13.75
CA ARG A 68 17.52 -22.08 13.46
C ARG A 68 18.59 -22.04 12.37
N ILE A 69 18.37 -21.28 11.30
CA ILE A 69 19.35 -21.11 10.22
C ILE A 69 20.60 -20.40 10.74
N TYR A 70 20.46 -19.36 11.57
CA TYR A 70 21.59 -18.66 12.18
C TYR A 70 22.42 -19.57 13.09
N ILE A 71 21.79 -20.44 13.86
CA ILE A 71 22.49 -21.43 14.70
C ILE A 71 23.29 -22.40 13.83
N ILE A 72 22.67 -23.00 12.81
CA ILE A 72 23.34 -23.97 11.92
C ILE A 72 24.52 -23.31 11.20
N LEU A 73 24.34 -22.09 10.71
CA LEU A 73 25.39 -21.35 10.01
C LEU A 73 26.47 -20.85 10.97
N GLY A 74 26.13 -20.54 12.24
CA GLY A 74 27.10 -20.24 13.30
C GLY A 74 28.01 -21.42 13.58
N VAL A 75 27.46 -22.62 13.70
CA VAL A 75 28.23 -23.86 13.83
C VAL A 75 29.10 -24.11 12.59
N GLY A 76 28.52 -23.93 11.37
CA GLY A 76 29.28 -24.02 10.12
C GLY A 76 30.45 -23.04 10.08
N MET A 77 30.26 -21.83 10.58
CA MET A 77 31.31 -20.81 10.69
C MET A 77 32.46 -21.27 11.61
N LEU A 78 32.16 -21.91 12.74
CA LEU A 78 33.20 -22.45 13.65
C LEU A 78 34.02 -23.53 12.92
N PHE A 79 33.39 -24.47 12.24
CA PHE A 79 34.10 -25.48 11.43
C PHE A 79 34.95 -24.84 10.33
N PHE A 80 34.46 -23.83 9.68
CA PHE A 80 35.19 -23.13 8.63
C PHE A 80 36.42 -22.40 9.18
N VAL A 81 36.30 -21.75 10.34
CA VAL A 81 37.42 -21.10 11.03
C VAL A 81 38.46 -22.16 11.46
N ALA A 82 38.04 -23.27 12.08
CA ALA A 82 38.92 -24.36 12.44
C ALA A 82 39.67 -24.91 11.20
N TYR A 83 38.99 -25.14 10.11
CA TYR A 83 39.62 -25.57 8.84
C TYR A 83 40.66 -24.55 8.36
N LYS A 84 40.38 -23.26 8.40
CA LYS A 84 41.32 -22.20 8.00
C LYS A 84 42.55 -22.17 8.90
N ILE A 85 42.39 -22.37 10.22
CA ILE A 85 43.51 -22.44 11.15
C ILE A 85 44.39 -23.66 10.86
N ILE A 86 43.80 -24.83 10.60
CA ILE A 86 44.54 -26.03 10.20
C ILE A 86 45.33 -25.79 8.91
N CYS A 87 44.71 -25.20 7.89
CA CYS A 87 45.42 -24.86 6.64
C CYS A 87 46.58 -23.87 6.86
N LEU A 88 46.45 -22.95 7.84
CA LEU A 88 47.49 -22.02 8.18
C LEU A 88 48.68 -22.71 8.89
N MET A 89 48.38 -23.72 9.75
CA MET A 89 49.40 -24.49 10.45
C MET A 89 50.21 -25.38 9.49
N THR A 90 49.64 -25.77 8.35
CA THR A 90 50.33 -26.58 7.34
C THR A 90 51.22 -25.72 6.42
N ASP A 91 51.08 -24.41 6.40
CA ASP A 91 51.86 -23.49 5.56
C ASP A 91 52.39 -22.31 6.41
N PRO A 92 53.50 -22.52 7.15
CA PRO A 92 53.99 -21.55 8.12
C PRO A 92 54.49 -20.24 7.50
N ASP A 93 54.81 -20.20 6.20
CA ASP A 93 55.22 -18.97 5.51
C ASP A 93 54.09 -17.93 5.43
N LYS A 94 52.84 -18.37 5.54
CA LYS A 94 51.67 -17.49 5.59
C LYS A 94 51.41 -16.86 6.97
N ILE A 95 52.04 -17.39 8.02
CA ILE A 95 51.88 -16.87 9.37
C ILE A 95 52.55 -15.48 9.52
N SER A 96 53.65 -15.28 8.82
CA SER A 96 54.53 -14.12 8.95
C SER A 96 54.23 -12.98 7.98
N ASN A 97 53.42 -13.18 6.95
CA ASN A 97 53.16 -12.19 5.93
C ASN A 97 51.98 -11.29 6.32
N ASP A 98 52.12 -9.96 6.19
CA ASP A 98 51.05 -9.00 6.34
C ASP A 98 50.07 -9.08 5.15
N GLY A 99 49.00 -9.84 5.32
CA GLY A 99 47.96 -10.00 4.28
C GLY A 99 46.63 -10.49 4.83
N ALA A 100 45.61 -10.50 3.98
CA ALA A 100 44.28 -10.99 4.38
C ALA A 100 44.24 -12.50 4.74
N ASP A 101 45.21 -13.28 4.27
CA ASP A 101 45.41 -14.70 4.55
C ASP A 101 46.42 -14.93 5.66
N SER A 102 46.97 -13.88 6.31
CA SER A 102 47.82 -13.99 7.51
C SER A 102 46.99 -14.37 8.73
N MET A 103 47.64 -14.90 9.77
CA MET A 103 46.97 -15.25 11.02
C MET A 103 46.22 -14.05 11.62
N GLN A 104 46.85 -12.87 11.64
CA GLN A 104 46.25 -11.65 12.13
C GLN A 104 45.07 -11.18 11.25
N GLY A 105 45.19 -11.30 9.93
CA GLY A 105 44.10 -11.01 8.97
C GLY A 105 42.90 -11.93 9.14
N ILE A 106 43.14 -13.24 9.32
CA ILE A 106 42.07 -14.22 9.56
C ILE A 106 41.35 -13.95 10.86
N VAL A 107 42.08 -13.74 11.97
CA VAL A 107 41.48 -13.45 13.28
C VAL A 107 40.63 -12.16 13.21
N LYS A 108 41.17 -11.09 12.63
CA LYS A 108 40.44 -9.84 12.42
C LYS A 108 39.17 -10.05 11.61
N ASN A 109 39.21 -10.80 10.50
CA ASN A 109 38.07 -11.06 9.64
C ASN A 109 37.03 -11.95 10.35
N VAL A 110 37.46 -12.93 11.17
CA VAL A 110 36.56 -13.76 11.98
C VAL A 110 35.83 -12.91 12.99
N VAL A 111 36.57 -12.12 13.80
CA VAL A 111 35.97 -11.22 14.81
C VAL A 111 34.96 -10.28 14.16
N LEU A 112 35.34 -9.66 13.04
CA LEU A 112 34.44 -8.75 12.32
C LEU A 112 33.22 -9.45 11.74
N SER A 113 33.36 -10.71 11.28
CA SER A 113 32.24 -11.52 10.77
C SER A 113 31.30 -11.94 11.89
N VAL A 114 31.78 -12.26 13.08
CA VAL A 114 30.93 -12.55 14.25
C VAL A 114 30.14 -11.30 14.67
N ILE A 115 30.81 -10.16 14.74
CA ILE A 115 30.13 -8.88 15.04
C ILE A 115 29.06 -8.57 14.01
N MET A 116 29.37 -8.71 12.72
CA MET A 116 28.40 -8.49 11.63
C MET A 116 27.22 -9.47 11.72
N LEU A 117 27.47 -10.75 12.01
CA LEU A 117 26.42 -11.75 12.14
C LEU A 117 25.44 -11.39 13.27
N SER A 118 25.94 -10.82 14.38
CA SER A 118 25.10 -10.34 15.48
C SER A 118 24.34 -9.05 15.16
N LEU A 119 24.95 -8.13 14.39
CA LEU A 119 24.36 -6.83 14.08
C LEU A 119 23.31 -6.89 12.95
N ILE A 120 23.43 -7.80 12.00
CA ILE A 120 22.56 -7.88 10.83
C ILE A 120 21.08 -8.04 11.20
N PRO A 121 20.65 -8.98 12.06
CA PRO A 121 19.24 -9.11 12.45
C PRO A 121 18.68 -7.82 13.04
N THR A 122 19.47 -7.18 13.90
CA THR A 122 19.11 -5.92 14.55
C THR A 122 18.98 -4.78 13.53
N ALA A 123 19.94 -4.68 12.61
CA ALA A 123 19.87 -3.67 11.53
C ALA A 123 18.65 -3.86 10.63
N PHE A 124 18.33 -5.11 10.23
CA PHE A 124 17.11 -5.38 9.45
C PHE A 124 15.83 -5.05 10.23
N ASN A 125 15.79 -5.34 11.53
CA ASN A 125 14.64 -4.98 12.38
C ASN A 125 14.47 -3.46 12.44
N TYR A 126 15.54 -2.69 12.61
CA TYR A 126 15.46 -1.23 12.58
C TYR A 126 15.00 -0.69 11.22
N LEU A 127 15.50 -1.25 10.11
CA LEU A 127 15.09 -0.85 8.76
C LEU A 127 13.60 -1.12 8.53
N MET A 128 13.10 -2.28 8.97
CA MET A 128 11.68 -2.63 8.86
C MET A 128 10.80 -1.75 9.76
N GLN A 129 11.20 -1.51 11.01
CA GLN A 129 10.47 -0.60 11.90
C GLN A 129 10.44 0.84 11.36
N PHE A 130 11.54 1.32 10.77
CA PHE A 130 11.56 2.64 10.14
C PHE A 130 10.57 2.72 8.97
N GLN A 131 10.56 1.70 8.10
CA GLN A 131 9.60 1.62 7.00
C GLN A 131 8.16 1.63 7.50
N SER A 132 7.84 0.80 8.48
CA SER A 132 6.50 0.74 9.08
C SER A 132 6.09 2.07 9.70
N ARG A 133 6.98 2.73 10.44
CA ARG A 133 6.68 4.05 11.01
C ARG A 133 6.40 5.11 9.95
N VAL A 134 7.16 5.14 8.84
CA VAL A 134 6.92 6.09 7.74
C VAL A 134 5.55 5.89 7.11
N VAL A 135 5.09 4.63 7.03
CA VAL A 135 3.77 4.31 6.48
C VAL A 135 2.66 4.55 7.51
N SER A 136 2.83 4.09 8.76
CA SER A 136 1.79 4.18 9.81
C SER A 136 1.53 5.61 10.29
N THR A 137 2.56 6.47 10.31
CA THR A 137 2.38 7.89 10.64
C THR A 137 1.72 8.71 9.54
N ASN A 138 1.28 8.03 8.47
CA ASN A 138 0.59 8.68 7.35
C ASN A 138 1.36 9.89 6.78
N VAL A 139 2.71 9.85 6.89
CA VAL A 139 3.60 10.94 6.39
C VAL A 139 3.30 11.19 4.93
N ILE A 140 3.10 10.12 4.15
CA ILE A 140 2.79 10.21 2.73
C ILE A 140 1.40 10.84 2.53
N GLY A 141 0.40 10.41 3.30
CA GLY A 141 -0.95 10.99 3.25
C GLY A 141 -0.98 12.45 3.71
N SER A 142 -0.21 12.80 4.73
CA SER A 142 -0.13 14.20 5.22
C SER A 142 0.60 15.12 4.23
N ILE A 143 1.60 14.62 3.51
CA ILE A 143 2.30 15.38 2.48
C ILE A 143 1.41 15.57 1.23
N ILE A 144 0.68 14.53 0.82
CA ILE A 144 -0.13 14.56 -0.42
C ILE A 144 -1.47 15.26 -0.18
N LEU A 145 -2.12 15.00 0.96
CA LEU A 145 -3.48 15.50 1.27
C LEU A 145 -3.50 16.70 2.21
N GLY A 146 -2.33 17.14 2.71
CA GLY A 146 -2.24 18.29 3.61
C GLY A 146 -2.95 18.12 4.97
N THR A 147 -3.38 16.91 5.33
CA THR A 147 -4.10 16.64 6.58
C THR A 147 -3.15 16.14 7.65
N SER A 148 -2.88 16.98 8.63
CA SER A 148 -2.12 16.66 9.84
C SER A 148 -3.02 15.96 10.87
N ASN A 149 -3.38 14.70 10.66
CA ASN A 149 -4.05 13.90 11.67
C ASN A 149 -3.05 13.01 12.39
N ASN A 150 -2.71 13.40 13.61
CA ASN A 150 -1.80 12.70 14.53
C ASN A 150 -2.37 11.41 15.15
N SER A 151 -3.39 10.81 14.58
CA SER A 151 -3.92 9.55 15.08
C SER A 151 -3.29 8.39 14.32
N SER A 152 -2.34 7.74 14.98
CA SER A 152 -1.72 6.47 14.61
C SER A 152 -2.68 5.27 14.73
N ASP A 153 -3.91 5.42 14.23
CA ASP A 153 -4.90 4.36 14.28
C ASP A 153 -4.80 3.51 13.01
N ASP A 154 -4.72 2.20 13.16
CA ASP A 154 -4.77 1.22 12.05
C ASP A 154 -5.96 1.45 11.11
N ASN A 155 -7.04 2.04 11.64
CA ASN A 155 -8.21 2.45 10.90
C ASN A 155 -7.92 3.53 9.85
N ASN A 156 -6.94 4.41 10.04
CA ASN A 156 -6.65 5.49 9.09
C ASN A 156 -6.03 4.96 7.79
N VAL A 157 -5.23 3.91 7.89
CA VAL A 157 -4.60 3.25 6.75
C VAL A 157 -5.66 2.53 5.90
N ARG A 158 -6.60 1.85 6.55
CA ARG A 158 -7.71 1.15 5.86
C ARG A 158 -8.65 2.13 5.16
N LYS A 159 -8.85 3.31 5.72
CA LYS A 159 -9.66 4.37 5.14
C LYS A 159 -8.98 5.07 3.95
N ALA A 160 -7.66 4.99 3.81
CA ALA A 160 -6.95 5.66 2.72
C ALA A 160 -7.43 5.20 1.34
N GLY A 161 -7.68 3.90 1.16
CA GLY A 161 -8.22 3.37 -0.10
C GLY A 161 -9.64 3.84 -0.40
N ALA A 162 -10.50 3.92 0.63
CA ALA A 162 -11.84 4.47 0.47
C ALA A 162 -11.81 5.96 0.11
N LYS A 163 -10.90 6.73 0.73
CA LYS A 163 -10.69 8.15 0.42
C LYS A 163 -10.30 8.37 -1.04
N VAL A 164 -9.32 7.62 -1.53
CA VAL A 164 -8.90 7.70 -2.93
C VAL A 164 -10.04 7.31 -3.87
N ALA A 165 -10.72 6.21 -3.58
CA ALA A 165 -11.85 5.75 -4.37
C ALA A 165 -12.99 6.76 -4.41
N LEU A 166 -13.38 7.33 -3.25
CA LEU A 166 -14.41 8.37 -3.14
C LEU A 166 -14.01 9.65 -3.89
N SER A 167 -12.75 10.10 -3.76
CA SER A 167 -12.29 11.30 -4.46
C SER A 167 -12.32 11.15 -5.98
N ILE A 168 -12.01 9.97 -6.51
CA ILE A 168 -12.11 9.69 -7.95
C ILE A 168 -13.58 9.63 -8.36
N TYR A 169 -14.41 8.88 -7.62
CA TYR A 169 -15.81 8.71 -7.99
C TYR A 169 -16.61 10.01 -7.91
N SER A 170 -16.43 10.79 -6.83
CA SER A 170 -17.11 12.08 -6.65
C SER A 170 -16.78 13.14 -7.71
N SER A 171 -15.70 12.97 -8.44
CA SER A 171 -15.37 13.82 -9.58
C SER A 171 -16.31 13.61 -10.79
N PHE A 172 -17.07 12.52 -10.80
CA PHE A 172 -18.00 12.15 -11.87
C PHE A 172 -19.43 11.93 -11.38
N TYR A 173 -19.66 12.09 -10.07
CA TYR A 173 -20.94 11.92 -9.41
C TYR A 173 -21.12 13.05 -8.39
N TYR A 174 -21.89 14.05 -8.76
CA TYR A 174 -21.97 15.32 -8.04
C TYR A 174 -23.37 15.99 -8.15
N PRO A 175 -23.74 16.81 -7.14
CA PRO A 175 -24.94 17.63 -7.19
C PRO A 175 -24.88 18.70 -8.29
N VAL A 176 -26.06 19.00 -8.88
CA VAL A 176 -26.23 20.08 -9.86
C VAL A 176 -27.45 20.91 -9.49
N ASP A 177 -27.44 22.20 -9.83
CA ASP A 177 -28.62 23.06 -9.69
C ASP A 177 -29.47 23.07 -10.97
N GLU A 178 -30.62 23.75 -10.95
CA GLU A 178 -31.51 23.92 -12.08
C GLU A 178 -30.85 24.62 -13.31
N ASN A 179 -29.73 25.29 -13.10
CA ASN A 179 -28.96 25.98 -14.13
C ASN A 179 -27.82 25.10 -14.67
N GLY A 180 -27.68 23.85 -14.21
CA GLY A 180 -26.60 22.94 -14.57
C GLY A 180 -25.25 23.31 -13.96
N LYS A 181 -25.23 24.08 -12.89
CA LYS A 181 -24.00 24.36 -12.15
C LYS A 181 -23.64 23.17 -11.25
N ILE A 182 -22.42 22.68 -11.37
CA ILE A 182 -21.86 21.57 -10.62
C ILE A 182 -21.43 22.03 -9.24
N TYR A 183 -21.69 21.21 -8.21
CA TYR A 183 -21.26 21.41 -6.84
C TYR A 183 -20.38 20.26 -6.39
N THR A 184 -19.16 20.58 -5.99
CA THR A 184 -18.26 19.60 -5.40
C THR A 184 -18.59 19.39 -3.91
N TYR A 185 -17.98 18.38 -3.28
CA TYR A 185 -18.08 18.15 -1.84
C TYR A 185 -17.83 19.43 -1.01
N TYR A 186 -16.81 20.22 -1.39
CA TYR A 186 -16.47 21.47 -0.69
C TYR A 186 -17.46 22.60 -0.99
N ASP A 187 -17.99 22.67 -2.21
CA ASP A 187 -19.01 23.66 -2.57
C ASP A 187 -20.31 23.41 -1.80
N CYS A 188 -20.62 22.16 -1.52
CA CYS A 188 -21.75 21.75 -0.67
C CYS A 188 -21.49 21.98 0.82
N GLY A 189 -20.33 22.54 1.21
CA GLY A 189 -20.00 22.85 2.60
C GLY A 189 -19.35 21.69 3.37
N GLY A 190 -18.97 20.60 2.70
CA GLY A 190 -18.29 19.49 3.31
C GLY A 190 -16.92 19.88 3.84
N ARG A 191 -16.62 19.47 5.09
CA ARG A 191 -15.33 19.72 5.75
C ARG A 191 -14.97 18.48 6.57
N TYR A 192 -14.14 17.64 6.01
CA TYR A 192 -13.64 16.51 6.77
C TYR A 192 -12.52 16.97 7.74
N PRO A 193 -12.54 16.60 9.02
CA PRO A 193 -13.47 15.71 9.76
C PRO A 193 -14.65 16.42 10.46
N GLU A 194 -14.93 17.66 10.16
CA GLU A 194 -15.98 18.46 10.82
C GLU A 194 -17.37 18.12 10.24
N ALA A 195 -18.41 18.43 11.06
CA ALA A 195 -19.79 18.29 10.61
C ALA A 195 -20.06 19.20 9.39
N PRO A 196 -20.87 18.75 8.43
CA PRO A 196 -21.18 19.53 7.25
C PRO A 196 -21.94 20.81 7.60
N ASN A 197 -21.48 21.94 7.09
CA ASN A 197 -22.17 23.22 7.15
C ASN A 197 -22.58 23.59 5.72
N THR A 198 -23.80 23.28 5.36
CA THR A 198 -24.32 23.61 4.04
C THR A 198 -24.39 25.13 3.86
N PRO A 199 -23.70 25.73 2.88
CA PRO A 199 -23.78 27.15 2.61
C PRO A 199 -25.20 27.56 2.14
N SER A 200 -25.58 28.79 2.38
CA SER A 200 -26.84 29.32 1.85
C SER A 200 -26.81 29.42 0.33
N GLY A 201 -27.85 28.92 -0.34
CA GLY A 201 -27.99 29.01 -1.79
C GLY A 201 -27.38 27.84 -2.59
N VAL A 202 -27.12 26.72 -1.95
CA VAL A 202 -26.80 25.43 -2.63
C VAL A 202 -28.06 24.57 -2.72
N PRO A 203 -28.11 23.58 -3.65
CA PRO A 203 -29.21 22.62 -3.73
C PRO A 203 -29.42 21.84 -2.43
N ASP A 204 -30.66 21.51 -2.10
CA ASP A 204 -31.01 20.76 -0.88
C ASP A 204 -30.34 19.38 -0.84
N ILE A 205 -30.11 18.74 -1.98
CA ILE A 205 -29.41 17.47 -2.08
C ILE A 205 -27.94 17.52 -1.57
N CYS A 206 -27.34 18.72 -1.52
CA CYS A 206 -25.97 18.90 -1.03
C CYS A 206 -25.81 18.44 0.41
N GLU A 207 -26.79 18.64 1.29
CA GLU A 207 -26.73 18.18 2.67
C GLU A 207 -26.65 16.64 2.75
N THR A 208 -27.54 15.98 2.01
CA THR A 208 -27.55 14.51 1.93
C THR A 208 -26.25 13.97 1.32
N TYR A 209 -25.77 14.60 0.22
CA TYR A 209 -24.53 14.22 -0.43
C TYR A 209 -23.32 14.29 0.50
N VAL A 210 -23.14 15.40 1.21
CA VAL A 210 -22.02 15.58 2.16
C VAL A 210 -22.10 14.58 3.30
N LYS A 211 -23.28 14.39 3.89
CA LYS A 211 -23.49 13.42 4.98
C LYS A 211 -23.14 11.99 4.55
N LYS A 212 -23.67 11.54 3.40
CA LYS A 212 -23.38 10.19 2.86
C LYS A 212 -21.92 10.01 2.48
N TYR A 213 -21.30 11.06 1.95
CA TYR A 213 -19.86 11.06 1.64
C TYR A 213 -19.02 10.91 2.91
N ASP A 214 -19.31 11.67 3.97
CA ASP A 214 -18.62 11.60 5.25
C ASP A 214 -18.83 10.26 5.95
N ASP A 215 -20.04 9.70 5.88
CA ASP A 215 -20.34 8.37 6.40
C ASP A 215 -19.53 7.30 5.67
N ALA A 216 -19.43 7.38 4.34
CA ALA A 216 -18.61 6.48 3.53
C ALA A 216 -17.11 6.61 3.83
N MET A 217 -16.63 7.84 4.03
CA MET A 217 -15.25 8.12 4.42
C MET A 217 -14.90 7.54 5.80
N ASN A 218 -15.84 7.59 6.74
CA ASN A 218 -15.65 7.12 8.11
C ASN A 218 -15.83 5.61 8.26
N SER A 219 -16.79 5.02 7.55
CA SER A 219 -17.13 3.59 7.61
C SER A 219 -16.37 2.71 6.61
N GLU A 220 -15.63 3.30 5.68
CA GLU A 220 -15.05 2.60 4.50
C GLU A 220 -16.12 2.03 3.56
N GLY A 221 -17.34 2.53 3.62
CA GLY A 221 -18.52 2.05 2.89
C GLY A 221 -18.69 2.69 1.52
N ILE A 222 -17.66 2.68 0.65
CA ILE A 222 -17.79 3.28 -0.69
C ILE A 222 -18.89 2.65 -1.53
N LYS A 223 -19.14 1.35 -1.37
CA LYS A 223 -20.21 0.67 -2.09
C LYS A 223 -21.57 1.22 -1.69
N GLU A 224 -21.78 1.42 -0.41
CA GLU A 224 -23.00 1.96 0.18
C GLU A 224 -23.26 3.39 -0.32
N PHE A 225 -22.21 4.20 -0.49
CA PHE A 225 -22.33 5.55 -1.09
C PHE A 225 -22.74 5.51 -2.56
N ILE A 226 -22.11 4.64 -3.38
CA ILE A 226 -22.40 4.55 -4.81
C ILE A 226 -23.82 4.02 -5.08
N VAL A 227 -24.33 3.13 -4.24
CA VAL A 227 -25.64 2.46 -4.39
C VAL A 227 -26.66 3.03 -3.40
N ASP A 228 -26.43 4.23 -2.87
CA ASP A 228 -27.35 4.86 -1.93
C ASP A 228 -28.69 5.21 -2.60
N GLU A 229 -29.79 4.88 -1.94
CA GLU A 229 -31.14 5.00 -2.52
C GLU A 229 -31.59 6.46 -2.68
N GLU A 230 -31.23 7.33 -1.70
CA GLU A 230 -31.56 8.75 -1.73
C GLU A 230 -30.80 9.47 -2.85
N LEU A 231 -29.48 9.22 -2.94
CA LEU A 231 -28.64 9.82 -3.99
C LEU A 231 -29.02 9.33 -5.39
N ASN A 232 -29.40 8.05 -5.51
CA ASN A 232 -29.85 7.49 -6.79
C ASN A 232 -31.23 8.02 -7.21
N GLN A 233 -32.12 8.32 -6.25
CA GLN A 233 -33.37 8.98 -6.55
C GLN A 233 -33.12 10.41 -7.04
N ALA A 234 -32.25 11.17 -6.38
CA ALA A 234 -31.84 12.50 -6.80
C ALA A 234 -31.20 12.53 -8.21
N LEU A 235 -30.49 11.45 -8.59
CA LEU A 235 -29.98 11.28 -9.96
C LEU A 235 -31.12 11.17 -11.00
N VAL A 236 -32.20 10.46 -10.65
CA VAL A 236 -33.37 10.32 -11.51
C VAL A 236 -34.17 11.64 -11.60
N ASP A 237 -34.23 12.37 -10.49
CA ASP A 237 -34.93 13.65 -10.39
C ASP A 237 -34.15 14.82 -11.05
N GLY A 238 -32.88 14.56 -11.45
CA GLY A 238 -32.02 15.53 -12.12
C GLY A 238 -31.30 16.50 -11.18
N GLU A 239 -31.29 16.24 -9.88
CA GLU A 239 -30.57 17.01 -8.86
C GLU A 239 -29.10 16.55 -8.73
N MET A 240 -28.79 15.39 -9.30
CA MET A 240 -27.44 14.82 -9.37
C MET A 240 -27.09 14.51 -10.82
N GLU A 241 -25.81 14.59 -11.16
CA GLU A 241 -25.29 14.17 -12.47
C GLU A 241 -24.26 13.07 -12.31
N HIS A 242 -24.34 12.08 -13.19
CA HIS A 242 -23.41 10.96 -13.24
C HIS A 242 -22.97 10.69 -14.69
N ILE A 243 -21.66 10.78 -14.91
CA ILE A 243 -21.07 10.50 -16.23
C ILE A 243 -20.75 9.01 -16.31
N ALA A 244 -21.74 8.18 -16.66
CA ALA A 244 -21.77 6.74 -16.45
C ALA A 244 -20.56 5.92 -16.96
N ILE A 245 -19.90 6.30 -18.05
CA ILE A 245 -18.81 5.50 -18.65
C ILE A 245 -17.44 5.91 -18.11
N ILE A 246 -17.23 7.19 -17.83
CA ILE A 246 -15.93 7.72 -17.44
C ILE A 246 -15.47 7.20 -16.08
N PRO A 247 -16.30 7.13 -15.02
CA PRO A 247 -15.92 6.56 -13.73
C PRO A 247 -15.46 5.10 -13.84
N VAL A 248 -16.15 4.29 -14.64
CA VAL A 248 -15.76 2.87 -14.85
C VAL A 248 -14.35 2.78 -15.46
N LEU A 249 -14.08 3.58 -16.50
CA LEU A 249 -12.75 3.59 -17.14
C LEU A 249 -11.68 4.15 -16.22
N ALA A 250 -11.95 5.26 -15.54
CA ALA A 250 -11.04 5.88 -14.60
C ALA A 250 -10.75 4.95 -13.40
N GLY A 251 -11.80 4.33 -12.85
CA GLY A 251 -11.70 3.37 -11.77
C GLY A 251 -10.93 2.11 -12.18
N ALA A 252 -11.21 1.54 -13.34
CA ALA A 252 -10.49 0.37 -13.86
C ALA A 252 -9.00 0.67 -14.09
N TYR A 253 -8.68 1.86 -14.62
CA TYR A 253 -7.30 2.31 -14.77
C TYR A 253 -6.61 2.51 -13.42
N ALA A 254 -7.29 3.08 -12.43
CA ALA A 254 -6.78 3.22 -11.08
C ALA A 254 -6.52 1.85 -10.44
N VAL A 255 -7.44 0.89 -10.57
CA VAL A 255 -7.25 -0.51 -10.10
C VAL A 255 -5.99 -1.11 -10.72
N TRP A 256 -5.82 -0.97 -12.02
CA TRP A 256 -4.63 -1.46 -12.73
C TRP A 256 -3.34 -0.84 -12.20
N LEU A 257 -3.28 0.49 -12.04
CA LEU A 257 -2.12 1.19 -11.50
C LEU A 257 -1.79 0.72 -10.07
N TYR A 258 -2.79 0.66 -9.20
CA TYR A 258 -2.61 0.18 -7.82
C TYR A 258 -2.10 -1.25 -7.76
N LEU A 259 -2.63 -2.14 -8.61
CA LEU A 259 -2.20 -3.53 -8.68
C LEU A 259 -0.73 -3.65 -9.10
N VAL A 260 -0.34 -2.97 -10.18
CA VAL A 260 1.05 -2.97 -10.65
C VAL A 260 1.99 -2.43 -9.57
N PHE A 261 1.60 -1.33 -8.91
CA PHE A 261 2.40 -0.72 -7.86
C PHE A 261 2.53 -1.64 -6.64
N THR A 262 1.43 -2.25 -6.21
CA THR A 262 1.41 -3.21 -5.09
C THR A 262 2.31 -4.41 -5.36
N LEU A 263 2.25 -4.99 -6.58
CA LEU A 263 3.11 -6.12 -6.96
C LEU A 263 4.58 -5.73 -7.00
N ASP A 264 4.92 -4.53 -7.47
CA ASP A 264 6.31 -4.08 -7.50
C ASP A 264 6.86 -3.88 -6.08
N VAL A 265 6.09 -3.28 -5.17
CA VAL A 265 6.47 -3.13 -3.76
C VAL A 265 6.57 -4.49 -3.08
N ALA A 266 5.60 -5.39 -3.30
CA ALA A 266 5.61 -6.75 -2.76
C ALA A 266 6.86 -7.53 -3.17
N THR A 267 7.24 -7.46 -4.45
CA THR A 267 8.43 -8.13 -4.97
C THR A 267 9.71 -7.64 -4.27
N ARG A 268 9.80 -6.35 -3.96
CA ARG A 268 10.96 -5.78 -3.26
C ARG A 268 10.97 -6.15 -1.78
N ALA A 269 9.82 -6.13 -1.12
CA ALA A 269 9.68 -6.57 0.27
C ALA A 269 10.11 -8.05 0.42
N ILE A 270 9.64 -8.93 -0.49
CA ILE A 270 10.04 -10.33 -0.51
C ILE A 270 11.55 -10.48 -0.73
N LYS A 271 12.15 -9.71 -1.65
CA LYS A 271 13.60 -9.71 -1.85
C LYS A 271 14.38 -9.34 -0.60
N LEU A 272 13.93 -8.34 0.16
CA LEU A 272 14.56 -7.95 1.42
C LEU A 272 14.51 -9.06 2.47
N ILE A 273 13.37 -9.76 2.56
CA ILE A 273 13.23 -10.94 3.44
C ILE A 273 14.22 -12.03 3.03
N PHE A 274 14.36 -12.33 1.74
CA PHE A 274 15.35 -13.28 1.24
C PHE A 274 16.79 -12.84 1.55
N TYR A 275 17.13 -11.58 1.35
CA TYR A 275 18.46 -11.07 1.69
C TYR A 275 18.76 -11.20 3.18
N ARG A 276 17.77 -10.98 4.05
CA ARG A 276 17.90 -11.21 5.50
C ARG A 276 18.16 -12.68 5.81
N LEU A 277 17.42 -13.59 5.17
CA LEU A 277 17.56 -15.04 5.37
C LEU A 277 18.94 -15.55 4.93
N ILE A 278 19.46 -15.07 3.80
CA ILE A 278 20.74 -15.51 3.22
C ILE A 278 21.93 -14.78 3.84
N ALA A 279 21.71 -13.71 4.61
CA ALA A 279 22.76 -12.84 5.16
C ALA A 279 23.97 -13.57 5.80
N PRO A 280 23.81 -14.66 6.56
CA PRO A 280 24.93 -15.35 7.18
C PRO A 280 25.94 -15.92 6.17
N ILE A 281 25.48 -16.32 4.97
CA ILE A 281 26.36 -16.92 3.94
C ILE A 281 27.39 -15.91 3.41
N PRO A 282 27.02 -14.73 2.91
CA PRO A 282 27.99 -13.70 2.50
C PRO A 282 28.90 -13.23 3.64
N VAL A 283 28.39 -13.22 4.88
CA VAL A 283 29.21 -12.86 6.06
C VAL A 283 30.31 -13.90 6.30
N MET A 284 30.00 -15.18 6.21
CA MET A 284 31.00 -16.25 6.29
C MET A 284 32.05 -16.14 5.15
N MET A 285 31.61 -15.85 3.93
CA MET A 285 32.51 -15.68 2.78
C MET A 285 33.47 -14.50 2.93
N ARG A 286 33.16 -13.52 3.80
CA ARG A 286 34.03 -12.40 4.10
C ARG A 286 35.33 -12.83 4.81
N ILE A 287 35.31 -13.94 5.54
CA ILE A 287 36.50 -14.47 6.20
C ILE A 287 37.60 -14.78 5.20
N THR A 288 37.22 -15.25 4.00
CA THR A 288 38.18 -15.61 2.94
C THR A 288 38.56 -14.44 2.02
N LYS A 289 37.61 -13.57 1.71
CA LYS A 289 37.81 -12.42 0.81
C LYS A 289 37.15 -11.18 1.38
N PRO A 290 37.87 -10.38 2.21
CA PRO A 290 37.30 -9.23 2.90
C PRO A 290 36.92 -8.08 1.98
N VAL A 291 37.52 -7.95 0.82
CA VAL A 291 37.30 -6.85 -0.13
C VAL A 291 36.87 -7.39 -1.50
N GLY A 292 35.81 -6.80 -2.10
CA GLY A 292 35.33 -7.14 -3.44
C GLY A 292 34.62 -8.50 -3.56
N GLY A 293 34.33 -9.16 -2.43
CA GLY A 293 33.69 -10.47 -2.39
C GLY A 293 32.17 -10.47 -2.36
N ALA A 294 31.60 -11.65 -2.15
CA ALA A 294 30.14 -11.89 -2.09
C ALA A 294 29.44 -10.99 -1.04
N PHE A 295 30.11 -10.69 0.08
CA PHE A 295 29.58 -9.80 1.10
C PHE A 295 29.35 -8.37 0.59
N THR A 296 30.32 -7.77 -0.10
CA THR A 296 30.19 -6.41 -0.65
C THR A 296 29.08 -6.34 -1.68
N LYS A 297 28.96 -7.36 -2.53
CA LYS A 297 27.87 -7.44 -3.50
C LYS A 297 26.52 -7.56 -2.81
N TRP A 298 26.40 -8.45 -1.83
CA TRP A 298 25.18 -8.64 -1.07
C TRP A 298 24.73 -7.37 -0.35
N ILE A 299 25.61 -6.66 0.35
CA ILE A 299 25.25 -5.42 1.06
C ILE A 299 24.80 -4.31 0.10
N ASN A 300 25.47 -4.20 -1.06
CA ASN A 300 25.08 -3.24 -2.09
C ASN A 300 23.68 -3.58 -2.66
N ASP A 301 23.39 -4.86 -2.88
CA ASP A 301 22.08 -5.31 -3.37
C ASP A 301 20.98 -5.07 -2.31
N VAL A 302 21.27 -5.28 -1.01
CA VAL A 302 20.35 -4.95 0.10
C VAL A 302 20.06 -3.46 0.12
N ILE A 303 21.11 -2.62 0.16
CA ILE A 303 20.97 -1.15 0.21
C ILE A 303 20.19 -0.65 -1.03
N LYS A 304 20.56 -1.11 -2.21
CA LYS A 304 19.88 -0.73 -3.46
C LYS A 304 18.41 -1.13 -3.45
N THR A 305 18.09 -2.33 -2.98
CA THR A 305 16.70 -2.82 -2.92
C THR A 305 15.90 -2.02 -1.89
N TYR A 306 16.48 -1.73 -0.71
CA TYR A 306 15.84 -0.95 0.34
C TYR A 306 15.58 0.49 -0.09
N ILE A 307 16.58 1.19 -0.64
CA ILE A 307 16.43 2.56 -1.14
C ILE A 307 15.38 2.60 -2.27
N SER A 308 15.43 1.63 -3.19
CA SER A 308 14.46 1.56 -4.28
C SER A 308 13.03 1.31 -3.79
N LEU A 309 12.84 0.50 -2.74
CA LEU A 309 11.54 0.31 -2.10
C LEU A 309 11.09 1.60 -1.42
N PHE A 310 11.97 2.26 -0.68
CA PHE A 310 11.66 3.49 0.05
C PHE A 310 11.28 4.65 -0.88
N ILE A 311 12.04 4.84 -1.97
CA ILE A 311 11.72 5.87 -2.97
C ILE A 311 10.33 5.63 -3.57
N ARG A 312 9.97 4.37 -3.85
CA ARG A 312 8.64 4.05 -4.40
C ARG A 312 7.50 4.21 -3.42
N LEU A 313 7.76 4.11 -2.11
CA LEU A 313 6.76 4.40 -1.09
C LEU A 313 6.48 5.91 -0.94
N ILE A 314 7.45 6.76 -1.34
CA ILE A 314 7.32 8.22 -1.26
C ILE A 314 6.67 8.80 -2.52
N ILE A 315 6.89 8.19 -3.69
CA ILE A 315 6.32 8.62 -4.98
C ILE A 315 4.90 8.10 -5.15
#